data_70b6b4bad0413dc5995d9d6b742b8075
#
_entry.id   70b6b4bad0413dc5995d9d6b742b8075
#
_cell.length_a   1.000
_cell.length_b   1.000
_cell.length_c   1.000
_cell.angle_alpha   90.00
_cell.angle_beta   90.00
_cell.angle_gamma   90.00
#
_symmetry.space_group_name_H-M   'P 1'
#
loop_
_entity.id
_entity.type
_entity.pdbx_description
1 polymer ?
#
loop_
_entity_poly.entity_id
_entity_poly.type
_entity_poly.pdbx_seq_one_letter_code
_entity_poly.pdbx_strand_id
1 'polypeptide(L)'
;LSQKHFITNEINKLIEKLYVEKKEVIEVINTIKYNAIKLGAVYFGGFVVSRFSLLIISLFLPLNIVGSYGLMVQLSGLIATVSLTLFTVYQTRLSNLLVLNKNEELKNEFALTVFMFFLLFVIGALLFIFSSNFLLTLINSKVTLPSLLILSVYLIVVFLESNFTIFTSFIT
;
A
#
# COMPACT_ATOMS: atom_id res chain seq x y z
N LEU A 1 55.83 -27.62 -19.82
CA LEU A 1 55.47 -26.20 -20.14
C LEU A 1 54.00 -26.03 -20.52
N SER A 2 53.36 -27.04 -21.14
CA SER A 2 51.97 -26.99 -21.61
C SER A 2 50.91 -26.92 -20.48
N GLN A 3 51.12 -27.65 -19.37
CA GLN A 3 50.14 -27.71 -18.29
C GLN A 3 50.03 -26.36 -17.48
N LYS A 4 51.14 -25.67 -17.30
CA LYS A 4 51.11 -24.35 -16.62
C LYS A 4 50.31 -23.30 -17.40
N HIS A 5 50.42 -23.36 -18.73
CA HIS A 5 49.72 -22.41 -19.59
C HIS A 5 48.21 -22.66 -19.61
N PHE A 6 47.80 -23.94 -19.55
CA PHE A 6 46.40 -24.35 -19.48
C PHE A 6 45.74 -23.89 -18.17
N ILE A 7 46.41 -24.13 -17.03
CA ILE A 7 45.93 -23.72 -15.70
C ILE A 7 45.81 -22.20 -15.60
N THR A 8 46.78 -21.45 -16.13
CA THR A 8 46.72 -19.96 -16.11
C THR A 8 45.58 -19.43 -16.94
N ASN A 9 45.26 -20.03 -18.10
CA ASN A 9 44.13 -19.64 -18.92
C ASN A 9 42.78 -19.94 -18.26
N GLU A 10 42.64 -21.04 -17.57
CA GLU A 10 41.41 -21.39 -16.85
C GLU A 10 41.18 -20.43 -15.64
N ILE A 11 42.27 -20.11 -14.91
CA ILE A 11 42.20 -19.14 -13.81
C ILE A 11 41.80 -17.77 -14.33
N ASN A 12 42.37 -17.28 -15.41
CA ASN A 12 42.04 -16.00 -16.00
C ASN A 12 40.55 -15.93 -16.46
N LYS A 13 40.04 -17.00 -17.07
CA LYS A 13 38.60 -17.08 -17.44
C LYS A 13 37.68 -17.03 -16.22
N LEU A 14 38.05 -17.70 -15.12
CA LEU A 14 37.29 -17.67 -13.89
C LEU A 14 37.31 -16.26 -13.25
N ILE A 15 38.46 -15.61 -13.25
CA ILE A 15 38.58 -14.23 -12.73
C ILE A 15 37.73 -13.26 -13.56
N GLU A 16 37.78 -13.37 -14.88
CA GLU A 16 37.00 -12.54 -15.78
C GLU A 16 35.49 -12.74 -15.58
N LYS A 17 35.05 -14.01 -15.46
CA LYS A 17 33.66 -14.34 -15.16
C LYS A 17 33.18 -13.77 -13.83
N LEU A 18 33.98 -13.91 -12.78
CA LEU A 18 33.70 -13.34 -11.46
C LEU A 18 33.65 -11.80 -11.48
N TYR A 19 34.49 -11.18 -12.29
CA TYR A 19 34.51 -9.72 -12.42
C TYR A 19 33.26 -9.19 -13.14
N VAL A 20 32.83 -9.88 -14.20
CA VAL A 20 31.58 -9.54 -14.94
C VAL A 20 30.38 -9.70 -14.01
N GLU A 21 30.28 -10.84 -13.31
CA GLU A 21 29.19 -11.11 -12.37
C GLU A 21 29.13 -10.05 -11.26
N LYS A 22 30.27 -9.64 -10.72
CA LYS A 22 30.36 -8.58 -9.70
C LYS A 22 29.91 -7.23 -10.26
N LYS A 23 30.24 -6.90 -11.50
CA LYS A 23 29.84 -5.64 -12.14
C LYS A 23 28.33 -5.59 -12.36
N GLU A 24 27.73 -6.68 -12.86
CA GLU A 24 26.28 -6.80 -13.03
C GLU A 24 25.54 -6.67 -11.70
N VAL A 25 26.02 -7.32 -10.63
CA VAL A 25 25.44 -7.20 -9.30
C VAL A 25 25.50 -5.75 -8.80
N ILE A 26 26.61 -5.04 -8.99
CA ILE A 26 26.74 -3.63 -8.57
C ILE A 26 25.77 -2.73 -9.37
N GLU A 27 25.59 -2.97 -10.65
CA GLU A 27 24.69 -2.21 -11.50
C GLU A 27 23.23 -2.40 -11.07
N VAL A 28 22.83 -3.66 -10.79
CA VAL A 28 21.53 -4.01 -10.26
C VAL A 28 21.29 -3.34 -8.90
N ILE A 29 22.27 -3.41 -7.99
CA ILE A 29 22.18 -2.77 -6.67
C ILE A 29 22.01 -1.25 -6.82
N ASN A 30 22.77 -0.60 -7.71
CA ASN A 30 22.66 0.84 -7.91
C ASN A 30 21.29 1.23 -8.49
N THR A 31 20.76 0.45 -9.41
CA THR A 31 19.42 0.66 -9.97
C THR A 31 18.34 0.50 -8.92
N ILE A 32 18.41 -0.57 -8.11
CA ILE A 32 17.47 -0.82 -7.00
C ILE A 32 17.57 0.31 -5.97
N LYS A 33 18.78 0.70 -5.56
CA LYS A 33 19.00 1.78 -4.59
C LYS A 33 18.39 3.10 -5.05
N TYR A 34 18.59 3.46 -6.31
CA TYR A 34 18.05 4.70 -6.87
C TYR A 34 16.53 4.71 -6.86
N ASN A 35 15.90 3.62 -7.29
CA ASN A 35 14.45 3.47 -7.28
C ASN A 35 13.90 3.40 -5.84
N ALA A 36 14.58 2.70 -4.94
CA ALA A 36 14.20 2.62 -3.53
C ALA A 36 14.23 3.99 -2.84
N ILE A 37 15.24 4.84 -3.13
CA ILE A 37 15.30 6.19 -2.58
C ILE A 37 14.16 7.05 -3.10
N LYS A 38 13.86 7.01 -4.39
CA LYS A 38 12.74 7.74 -4.98
C LYS A 38 11.40 7.31 -4.38
N LEU A 39 11.19 5.99 -4.31
CA LEU A 39 9.97 5.42 -3.73
C LEU A 39 9.86 5.78 -2.25
N GLY A 40 10.97 5.68 -1.50
CA GLY A 40 11.05 6.07 -0.10
C GLY A 40 10.70 7.54 0.12
N ALA A 41 11.18 8.45 -0.75
CA ALA A 41 10.85 9.87 -0.68
C ALA A 41 9.35 10.12 -0.93
N VAL A 42 8.74 9.42 -1.89
CA VAL A 42 7.30 9.51 -2.16
C VAL A 42 6.48 9.01 -0.97
N TYR A 43 6.82 7.85 -0.42
CA TYR A 43 6.14 7.30 0.77
C TYR A 43 6.34 8.17 2.00
N PHE A 44 7.55 8.71 2.20
CA PHE A 44 7.83 9.65 3.30
C PHE A 44 7.00 10.93 3.14
N GLY A 45 6.94 11.50 1.94
CA GLY A 45 6.09 12.65 1.63
C GLY A 45 4.62 12.39 1.92
N GLY A 46 4.08 11.25 1.48
CA GLY A 46 2.71 10.83 1.77
C GLY A 46 2.45 10.64 3.27
N PHE A 47 3.41 10.04 3.99
CA PHE A 47 3.33 9.92 5.45
C PHE A 47 3.31 11.28 6.14
N VAL A 48 4.18 12.20 5.76
CA VAL A 48 4.22 13.56 6.31
C VAL A 48 2.89 14.26 6.06
N VAL A 49 2.37 14.26 4.84
CA VAL A 49 1.10 14.92 4.50
C VAL A 49 -0.06 14.35 5.32
N SER A 50 -0.17 13.03 5.44
CA SER A 50 -1.27 12.39 6.15
C SER A 50 -1.18 12.49 7.69
N ARG A 51 0.03 12.52 8.25
CA ARG A 51 0.23 12.59 9.71
C ARG A 51 0.42 13.99 10.22
N PHE A 52 0.94 14.90 9.40
CA PHE A 52 1.16 16.30 9.76
C PHE A 52 -0.15 17.04 10.03
N SER A 53 -1.22 16.68 9.35
CA SER A 53 -2.57 17.22 9.63
C SER A 53 -3.00 16.96 11.07
N LEU A 54 -2.73 15.78 11.62
CA LEU A 54 -3.01 15.45 13.03
C LEU A 54 -2.17 16.31 14.00
N LEU A 55 -0.91 16.55 13.68
CA LEU A 55 -0.04 17.43 14.47
C LEU A 55 -0.54 18.88 14.45
N ILE A 56 -0.88 19.41 13.27
CA ILE A 56 -1.42 20.76 13.15
C ILE A 56 -2.73 20.90 13.94
N ILE A 57 -3.65 19.96 13.78
CA ILE A 57 -4.93 19.97 14.52
C ILE A 57 -4.69 19.94 16.03
N SER A 58 -3.67 19.18 16.50
CA SER A 58 -3.35 19.10 17.93
C SER A 58 -2.83 20.40 18.56
N LEU A 59 -2.33 21.33 17.74
CA LEU A 59 -1.89 22.65 18.21
C LEU A 59 -3.04 23.63 18.43
N PHE A 60 -4.19 23.42 17.77
CA PHE A 60 -5.31 24.38 17.78
C PHE A 60 -6.55 23.83 18.48
N LEU A 61 -6.70 22.52 18.60
CA LEU A 61 -7.88 21.87 19.15
C LEU A 61 -7.58 21.10 20.44
N PRO A 62 -8.57 21.04 21.37
CA PRO A 62 -8.42 20.25 22.58
C PRO A 62 -8.21 18.76 22.29
N LEU A 63 -7.48 18.11 23.17
CA LEU A 63 -7.01 16.73 23.00
C LEU A 63 -8.14 15.70 22.77
N ASN A 64 -9.32 15.93 23.34
CA ASN A 64 -10.49 15.09 23.14
C ASN A 64 -10.98 15.10 21.66
N ILE A 65 -10.94 16.27 21.01
CA ILE A 65 -11.32 16.41 19.59
C ILE A 65 -10.26 15.78 18.70
N VAL A 66 -8.97 16.00 19.02
CA VAL A 66 -7.84 15.37 18.30
C VAL A 66 -7.90 13.85 18.40
N GLY A 67 -8.20 13.32 19.60
CA GLY A 67 -8.38 11.90 19.82
C GLY A 67 -9.55 11.31 19.01
N SER A 68 -10.67 12.04 18.98
CA SER A 68 -11.86 11.69 18.20
C SER A 68 -11.55 11.60 16.71
N TYR A 69 -10.86 12.60 16.16
CA TYR A 69 -10.41 12.60 14.77
C TYR A 69 -9.40 11.49 14.48
N GLY A 70 -8.41 11.30 15.35
CA GLY A 70 -7.40 10.25 15.21
C GLY A 70 -8.01 8.84 15.17
N LEU A 71 -9.01 8.59 16.03
CA LEU A 71 -9.76 7.34 16.05
C LEU A 71 -10.53 7.11 14.74
N MET A 72 -11.21 8.13 14.25
CA MET A 72 -11.93 8.09 12.97
C MET A 72 -10.97 7.75 11.83
N VAL A 73 -9.81 8.41 11.75
CA VAL A 73 -8.78 8.16 10.71
C VAL A 73 -8.25 6.73 10.78
N GLN A 74 -7.95 6.24 11.99
CA GLN A 74 -7.41 4.89 12.19
C GLN A 74 -8.41 3.81 11.80
N LEU A 75 -9.64 3.90 12.27
CA LEU A 75 -10.66 2.88 12.00
C LEU A 75 -11.08 2.87 10.53
N SER A 76 -11.24 4.05 9.91
CA SER A 76 -11.51 4.14 8.47
C SER A 76 -10.34 3.59 7.64
N GLY A 77 -9.10 3.85 8.06
CA GLY A 77 -7.90 3.30 7.43
C GLY A 77 -7.81 1.77 7.54
N LEU A 78 -8.23 1.19 8.67
CA LEU A 78 -8.32 -0.27 8.82
C LEU A 78 -9.34 -0.87 7.86
N ILE A 79 -10.53 -0.27 7.73
CA ILE A 79 -11.56 -0.72 6.78
C ILE A 79 -11.01 -0.69 5.35
N ALA A 80 -10.36 0.41 4.95
CA ALA A 80 -9.74 0.54 3.64
C ALA A 80 -8.66 -0.53 3.40
N THR A 81 -7.76 -0.73 4.38
CA THR A 81 -6.68 -1.71 4.28
C THR A 81 -7.21 -3.14 4.14
N VAL A 82 -8.18 -3.53 4.96
CA VAL A 82 -8.82 -4.87 4.87
C VAL A 82 -9.49 -5.05 3.52
N SER A 83 -10.20 -4.03 3.03
CA SER A 83 -10.88 -4.09 1.74
C SER A 83 -9.91 -4.15 0.57
N LEU A 84 -8.78 -3.41 0.62
CA LEU A 84 -7.74 -3.41 -0.40
C LEU A 84 -6.90 -4.69 -0.41
N THR A 85 -6.86 -5.44 0.69
CA THR A 85 -6.06 -6.68 0.79
C THR A 85 -6.42 -7.67 -0.31
N LEU A 86 -7.72 -7.82 -0.62
CA LEU A 86 -8.15 -8.70 -1.71
C LEU A 86 -7.56 -8.25 -3.05
N PHE A 87 -7.63 -6.95 -3.36
CA PHE A 87 -7.05 -6.43 -4.59
C PHE A 87 -5.54 -6.71 -4.66
N THR A 88 -4.82 -6.47 -3.58
CA THR A 88 -3.36 -6.72 -3.51
C THR A 88 -3.01 -8.19 -3.75
N VAL A 89 -3.80 -9.12 -3.20
CA VAL A 89 -3.60 -10.56 -3.43
C VAL A 89 -3.83 -10.93 -4.90
N TYR A 90 -4.88 -10.39 -5.53
CA TYR A 90 -5.21 -10.67 -6.92
C TYR A 90 -4.35 -9.91 -7.93
N GLN A 91 -3.63 -8.87 -7.53
CA GLN A 91 -2.81 -8.03 -8.40
C GLN A 91 -1.81 -8.84 -9.25
N THR A 92 -1.13 -9.82 -8.64
CA THR A 92 -0.20 -10.68 -9.37
C THR A 92 -0.89 -11.49 -10.47
N ARG A 93 -2.11 -12.00 -10.21
CA ARG A 93 -2.91 -12.74 -11.20
C ARG A 93 -3.37 -11.82 -12.33
N LEU A 94 -3.84 -10.62 -12.00
CA LEU A 94 -4.24 -9.61 -12.99
C LEU A 94 -3.06 -9.23 -13.90
N SER A 95 -1.87 -9.01 -13.34
CA SER A 95 -0.66 -8.71 -14.10
C SER A 95 -0.29 -9.86 -15.03
N ASN A 96 -0.39 -11.12 -14.59
CA ASN A 96 -0.14 -12.29 -15.44
C ASN A 96 -1.15 -12.39 -16.59
N LEU A 97 -2.43 -12.14 -16.35
CA LEU A 97 -3.46 -12.15 -17.40
C LEU A 97 -3.21 -11.05 -18.44
N LEU A 98 -2.72 -9.89 -18.00
CA LEU A 98 -2.34 -8.79 -18.88
C LEU A 98 -1.17 -9.20 -19.80
N VAL A 99 -0.12 -9.80 -19.25
CA VAL A 99 1.05 -10.26 -20.03
C VAL A 99 0.66 -11.36 -21.02
N LEU A 100 -0.28 -12.23 -20.66
CA LEU A 100 -0.79 -13.31 -21.53
C LEU A 100 -1.82 -12.82 -22.58
N ASN A 101 -2.14 -11.52 -22.61
CA ASN A 101 -3.16 -10.90 -23.49
C ASN A 101 -4.55 -11.53 -23.38
N LYS A 102 -4.90 -12.09 -22.21
CA LYS A 102 -6.21 -12.69 -21.93
C LYS A 102 -7.22 -11.64 -21.48
N ASN A 103 -7.58 -10.73 -22.38
CA ASN A 103 -8.36 -9.54 -22.07
C ASN A 103 -9.74 -9.82 -21.45
N GLU A 104 -10.44 -10.85 -21.89
CA GLU A 104 -11.78 -11.17 -21.34
C GLU A 104 -11.70 -11.76 -19.92
N GLU A 105 -10.73 -12.64 -19.67
CA GLU A 105 -10.50 -13.14 -18.31
C GLU A 105 -10.05 -12.01 -17.39
N LEU A 106 -9.17 -11.12 -17.88
CA LEU A 106 -8.70 -9.95 -17.15
C LEU A 106 -9.83 -9.01 -16.72
N LYS A 107 -10.75 -8.67 -17.65
CA LYS A 107 -11.89 -7.82 -17.33
C LYS A 107 -12.78 -8.45 -16.24
N ASN A 108 -13.08 -9.73 -16.37
CA ASN A 108 -13.94 -10.44 -15.42
C ASN A 108 -13.29 -10.52 -14.02
N GLU A 109 -12.02 -10.87 -13.94
CA GLU A 109 -11.29 -10.93 -12.67
C GLU A 109 -11.13 -9.54 -12.03
N PHE A 110 -10.83 -8.51 -12.82
CA PHE A 110 -10.76 -7.15 -12.35
C PHE A 110 -12.11 -6.67 -11.81
N ALA A 111 -13.18 -6.86 -12.57
CA ALA A 111 -14.53 -6.49 -12.13
C ALA A 111 -14.94 -7.21 -10.84
N LEU A 112 -14.64 -8.52 -10.73
CA LEU A 112 -14.90 -9.29 -9.52
C LEU A 112 -14.12 -8.75 -8.32
N THR A 113 -12.85 -8.45 -8.52
CA THR A 113 -11.99 -7.94 -7.45
C THR A 113 -12.43 -6.56 -6.95
N VAL A 114 -12.81 -5.66 -7.88
CA VAL A 114 -13.36 -4.34 -7.54
C VAL A 114 -14.71 -4.47 -6.83
N PHE A 115 -15.56 -5.40 -7.27
CA PHE A 115 -16.85 -5.66 -6.60
C PHE A 115 -16.64 -6.17 -5.18
N MET A 116 -15.72 -7.10 -4.96
CA MET A 116 -15.40 -7.62 -3.63
C MET A 116 -14.81 -6.52 -2.72
N PHE A 117 -13.94 -5.66 -3.25
CA PHE A 117 -13.47 -4.48 -2.52
C PHE A 117 -14.63 -3.60 -2.08
N PHE A 118 -15.53 -3.25 -3.00
CA PHE A 118 -16.70 -2.42 -2.71
C PHE A 118 -17.58 -3.05 -1.61
N LEU A 119 -17.87 -4.33 -1.73
CA LEU A 119 -18.72 -5.07 -0.79
C LEU A 119 -18.09 -5.07 0.61
N LEU A 120 -16.80 -5.39 0.72
CA LEU A 120 -16.10 -5.38 2.01
C LEU A 120 -16.03 -3.99 2.62
N PHE A 121 -15.76 -2.97 1.80
CA PHE A 121 -15.71 -1.59 2.27
C PHE A 121 -17.07 -1.14 2.82
N VAL A 122 -18.16 -1.41 2.09
CA VAL A 122 -19.52 -1.04 2.53
C VAL A 122 -19.90 -1.77 3.82
N ILE A 123 -19.64 -3.08 3.89
CA ILE A 123 -19.88 -3.86 5.13
C ILE A 123 -19.06 -3.28 6.28
N GLY A 124 -17.78 -3.03 6.08
CA GLY A 124 -16.91 -2.44 7.10
C GLY A 124 -17.37 -1.06 7.56
N ALA A 125 -17.77 -0.19 6.62
CA ALA A 125 -18.29 1.13 6.91
C ALA A 125 -19.61 1.08 7.69
N LEU A 126 -20.54 0.20 7.31
CA LEU A 126 -21.79 0.01 8.04
C LEU A 126 -21.51 -0.52 9.46
N LEU A 127 -20.68 -1.55 9.60
CA LEU A 127 -20.28 -2.07 10.91
C LEU A 127 -19.65 -0.96 11.76
N PHE A 128 -18.80 -0.13 11.20
CA PHE A 128 -18.20 0.98 11.91
C PHE A 128 -19.23 1.99 12.39
N ILE A 129 -20.15 2.40 11.52
CA ILE A 129 -21.21 3.37 11.88
C ILE A 129 -22.11 2.83 13.00
N PHE A 130 -22.54 1.56 12.89
CA PHE A 130 -23.47 0.97 13.86
C PHE A 130 -22.81 0.54 15.17
N SER A 131 -21.57 0.01 15.11
CA SER A 131 -20.88 -0.52 16.29
C SER A 131 -20.02 0.51 17.02
N SER A 132 -19.80 1.69 16.44
CA SER A 132 -18.87 2.69 16.96
C SER A 132 -19.17 3.11 18.40
N ASN A 133 -20.42 3.43 18.71
CA ASN A 133 -20.84 3.83 20.06
C ASN A 133 -20.74 2.65 21.05
N PHE A 134 -21.08 1.44 20.61
CA PHE A 134 -20.97 0.23 21.42
C PHE A 134 -19.52 -0.08 21.76
N LEU A 135 -18.61 -0.01 20.80
CA LEU A 135 -17.19 -0.24 21.01
C LEU A 135 -16.57 0.78 21.97
N LEU A 136 -16.92 2.06 21.83
CA LEU A 136 -16.43 3.11 22.73
C LEU A 136 -16.92 2.93 24.17
N THR A 137 -18.16 2.51 24.37
CA THR A 137 -18.68 2.22 25.70
C THR A 137 -18.03 0.99 26.30
N LEU A 138 -17.76 -0.06 25.50
CA LEU A 138 -17.10 -1.29 25.95
C LEU A 138 -15.68 -1.02 26.48
N ILE A 139 -14.95 -0.10 25.81
CA ILE A 139 -13.57 0.26 26.18
C ILE A 139 -13.55 1.35 27.29
N ASN A 140 -14.71 1.81 27.75
CA ASN A 140 -14.83 2.88 28.72
C ASN A 140 -14.10 4.17 28.28
N SER A 141 -14.09 4.43 26.97
CA SER A 141 -13.38 5.56 26.37
C SER A 141 -14.12 6.86 26.65
N LYS A 142 -13.37 7.87 27.10
CA LYS A 142 -13.90 9.25 27.23
C LYS A 142 -13.92 9.98 25.87
N VAL A 143 -13.38 9.37 24.82
CA VAL A 143 -13.36 9.92 23.48
C VAL A 143 -14.69 9.62 22.80
N THR A 144 -15.31 10.65 22.22
CA THR A 144 -16.52 10.52 21.42
C THR A 144 -16.16 10.59 19.95
N LEU A 145 -16.85 9.86 19.10
CA LEU A 145 -16.66 10.00 17.65
C LEU A 145 -17.26 11.31 17.15
N PRO A 146 -16.76 11.85 16.02
CA PRO A 146 -17.37 13.00 15.37
C PRO A 146 -18.82 12.71 14.99
N SER A 147 -19.58 13.76 14.65
CA SER A 147 -20.96 13.60 14.19
C SER A 147 -21.05 12.63 13.00
N LEU A 148 -22.16 11.93 12.90
CA LEU A 148 -22.42 10.93 11.85
C LEU A 148 -22.20 11.52 10.44
N LEU A 149 -22.52 12.78 10.24
CA LEU A 149 -22.30 13.48 8.98
C LEU A 149 -20.79 13.57 8.65
N ILE A 150 -19.96 14.00 9.59
CA ILE A 150 -18.50 14.11 9.41
C ILE A 150 -17.91 12.71 9.13
N LEU A 151 -18.34 11.72 9.89
CA LEU A 151 -17.90 10.34 9.72
C LEU A 151 -18.25 9.81 8.33
N SER A 152 -19.48 10.03 7.88
CA SER A 152 -19.94 9.56 6.55
C SER A 152 -19.17 10.24 5.42
N VAL A 153 -18.99 11.56 5.49
CA VAL A 153 -18.20 12.30 4.49
C VAL A 153 -16.76 11.76 4.44
N TYR A 154 -16.16 11.54 5.61
CA TYR A 154 -14.79 11.01 5.67
C TYR A 154 -14.68 9.58 5.07
N LEU A 155 -15.63 8.70 5.36
CA LEU A 155 -15.68 7.37 4.76
C LEU A 155 -15.82 7.42 3.23
N ILE A 156 -16.61 8.36 2.70
CA ILE A 156 -16.71 8.58 1.24
C ILE A 156 -15.34 9.00 0.67
N VAL A 157 -14.63 9.92 1.33
CA VAL A 157 -13.30 10.35 0.89
C VAL A 157 -12.33 9.17 0.88
N VAL A 158 -12.28 8.38 1.95
CA VAL A 158 -11.42 7.18 2.06
C VAL A 158 -11.78 6.13 0.99
N PHE A 159 -13.07 5.97 0.69
CA PHE A 159 -13.53 5.10 -0.38
C PHE A 159 -13.02 5.56 -1.76
N LEU A 160 -13.16 6.85 -2.07
CA LEU A 160 -12.66 7.42 -3.34
C LEU A 160 -11.15 7.30 -3.46
N GLU A 161 -10.40 7.59 -2.40
CA GLU A 161 -8.94 7.44 -2.34
C GLU A 161 -8.51 5.98 -2.58
N SER A 162 -9.21 5.03 -1.97
CA SER A 162 -8.95 3.60 -2.15
C SER A 162 -9.24 3.13 -3.58
N ASN A 163 -10.33 3.63 -4.21
CA ASN A 163 -10.59 3.36 -5.62
C ASN A 163 -9.49 3.93 -6.51
N PHE A 164 -9.05 5.15 -6.26
CA PHE A 164 -7.95 5.75 -7.00
C PHE A 164 -6.68 4.89 -6.89
N THR A 165 -6.38 4.36 -5.71
CA THR A 165 -5.26 3.44 -5.50
C THR A 165 -5.37 2.16 -6.34
N ILE A 166 -6.56 1.56 -6.44
CA ILE A 166 -6.82 0.38 -7.27
C ILE A 166 -6.50 0.69 -8.74
N PHE A 167 -7.04 1.79 -9.28
CA PHE A 167 -6.86 2.15 -10.68
C PHE A 167 -5.41 2.52 -11.01
N THR A 168 -4.74 3.28 -10.14
CA THR A 168 -3.32 3.63 -10.35
C THR A 168 -2.42 2.42 -10.30
N SER A 169 -2.64 1.48 -9.38
CA SER A 169 -1.86 0.25 -9.28
C SER A 169 -2.06 -0.71 -10.46
N PHE A 170 -3.15 -0.54 -11.22
CA PHE A 170 -3.41 -1.34 -12.42
C PHE A 170 -2.80 -0.74 -13.68
N ILE A 171 -2.65 0.60 -13.73
CA ILE A 171 -2.11 1.32 -14.90
C ILE A 171 -0.57 1.36 -14.89
N THR A 172 0.06 1.29 -13.71
CA THR A 172 1.52 1.30 -13.53
C THR A 172 2.11 -0.09 -13.50
#